data_954c1c02ced053f7321076c77070f56e
#
_entry.id   954c1c02ced053f7321076c77070f56e
#
_cell.length_a   1.000
_cell.length_b   1.000
_cell.length_c   1.000
_cell.angle_alpha   90.00
_cell.angle_beta   90.00
_cell.angle_gamma   90.00
#
_symmetry.space_group_name_H-M   'P 1'
#
loop_
_entity.id
_entity.type
_entity.pdbx_description
1 polymer ?
#
loop_
_entity_poly.entity_id
_entity_poly.type
_entity_poly.pdbx_seq_one_letter_code
_entity_poly.pdbx_strand_id
1 'polypeptide(L)'
;MLRLTRMTDYAILVLGGLAAPCGAGGLRSSADLARQTMLGQPTVAKLVKQLAAAGLVESQRGVQGGCRLARPADAISLAEVIEAIEGPIALTACVDGAEEPCSAQQGCFMSGNWNSVNQAIHDALGRVSLAEMLDPERHFPPIEREAGQPAPIIGKSVS
;
A
#
# COMPACT_ATOMS: atom_id res chain seq x y z
N MET A 1 15.90 -7.54 4.77
CA MET A 1 14.64 -7.94 5.43
C MET A 1 13.53 -7.10 4.82
N LEU A 2 12.58 -7.70 4.15
CA LEU A 2 11.45 -7.00 3.55
C LEU A 2 10.64 -6.32 4.68
N ARG A 3 10.71 -5.01 4.74
CA ARG A 3 10.00 -4.20 5.75
C ARG A 3 9.34 -3.04 5.02
N LEU A 4 8.04 -3.06 4.96
CA LEU A 4 7.28 -1.93 4.46
C LEU A 4 7.38 -0.74 5.42
N THR A 5 7.51 0.45 4.87
CA THR A 5 7.53 1.68 5.67
C THR A 5 6.09 2.12 6.02
N ARG A 6 5.96 3.01 7.00
CA ARG A 6 4.66 3.63 7.31
C ARG A 6 4.05 4.38 6.12
N MET A 7 4.88 4.75 5.15
CA MET A 7 4.38 5.45 3.97
C MET A 7 3.50 4.56 3.11
N THR A 8 3.79 3.26 3.04
CA THR A 8 2.92 2.28 2.35
C THR A 8 1.57 2.14 3.06
N ASP A 9 1.55 2.06 4.41
CA ASP A 9 0.29 2.05 5.17
C ASP A 9 -0.52 3.32 4.91
N TYR A 10 0.14 4.47 4.92
CA TYR A 10 -0.51 5.76 4.65
C TYR A 10 -1.01 5.86 3.22
N ALA A 11 -0.31 5.27 2.25
CA ALA A 11 -0.78 5.21 0.87
C ALA A 11 -2.07 4.38 0.74
N ILE A 12 -2.15 3.24 1.42
CA ILE A 12 -3.37 2.42 1.46
C ILE A 12 -4.53 3.21 2.09
N LEU A 13 -4.30 3.95 3.18
CA LEU A 13 -5.32 4.81 3.79
C LEU A 13 -5.80 5.91 2.83
N VAL A 14 -4.89 6.56 2.11
CA VAL A 14 -5.23 7.58 1.11
C VAL A 14 -6.02 6.98 -0.04
N LEU A 15 -5.59 5.84 -0.58
CA LEU A 15 -6.31 5.13 -1.64
C LEU A 15 -7.69 4.66 -1.16
N GLY A 16 -7.80 4.20 0.10
CA GLY A 16 -9.07 3.86 0.73
C GLY A 16 -10.01 5.06 0.83
N GLY A 17 -9.47 6.23 1.19
CA GLY A 17 -10.21 7.48 1.14
C GLY A 17 -10.74 7.81 -0.25
N LEU A 18 -9.98 7.51 -1.31
CA LEU A 18 -10.40 7.71 -2.69
C LEU A 18 -11.40 6.65 -3.18
N ALA A 19 -11.30 5.42 -2.68
CA ALA A 19 -12.22 4.32 -3.02
C ALA A 19 -13.61 4.49 -2.37
N ALA A 20 -13.70 5.21 -1.25
CA ALA A 20 -14.96 5.45 -0.56
C ALA A 20 -15.95 6.22 -1.46
N PRO A 21 -17.27 5.93 -1.39
CA PRO A 21 -18.27 6.62 -2.19
C PRO A 21 -18.13 8.13 -2.10
N CYS A 22 -17.98 8.79 -3.23
CA CYS A 22 -17.86 10.23 -3.34
C CYS A 22 -19.18 10.82 -3.87
N GLY A 23 -19.60 11.98 -3.35
CA GLY A 23 -20.72 12.74 -3.89
C GLY A 23 -20.47 13.18 -5.35
N ALA A 24 -21.39 13.94 -5.92
CA ALA A 24 -21.33 14.38 -7.31
C ALA A 24 -19.96 14.97 -7.69
N GLY A 25 -19.25 14.29 -8.63
CA GLY A 25 -17.96 14.72 -9.14
C GLY A 25 -16.78 13.76 -8.92
N GLY A 26 -16.86 12.83 -7.96
CA GLY A 26 -15.84 11.76 -7.78
C GLY A 26 -14.43 12.21 -7.41
N LEU A 27 -14.14 13.52 -7.34
CA LEU A 27 -12.83 14.07 -6.97
C LEU A 27 -12.77 14.41 -5.48
N ARG A 28 -11.66 14.13 -4.82
CA ARG A 28 -11.38 14.53 -3.43
C ARG A 28 -10.17 15.44 -3.36
N SER A 29 -10.26 16.52 -2.60
CA SER A 29 -9.11 17.38 -2.36
C SER A 29 -8.12 16.72 -1.40
N SER A 30 -6.85 17.11 -1.47
CA SER A 30 -5.83 16.65 -0.50
C SER A 30 -6.18 17.07 0.93
N ALA A 31 -6.91 18.18 1.12
CA ALA A 31 -7.38 18.62 2.43
C ALA A 31 -8.48 17.70 2.99
N ASP A 32 -9.42 17.26 2.14
CA ASP A 32 -10.46 16.30 2.54
C ASP A 32 -9.86 14.94 2.92
N LEU A 33 -8.93 14.45 2.11
CA LEU A 33 -8.20 13.23 2.40
C LEU A 33 -7.41 13.31 3.71
N ALA A 34 -6.74 14.44 3.96
CA ALA A 34 -6.01 14.67 5.19
C ALA A 34 -6.93 14.61 6.42
N ARG A 35 -8.12 15.21 6.33
CA ARG A 35 -9.14 15.14 7.41
C ARG A 35 -9.66 13.71 7.60
N GLN A 36 -9.96 13.02 6.50
CA GLN A 36 -10.53 11.67 6.56
C GLN A 36 -9.53 10.63 7.09
N THR A 37 -8.26 10.74 6.68
CA THR A 37 -7.21 9.79 7.08
C THR A 37 -6.49 10.18 8.37
N MET A 38 -6.74 11.36 8.91
CA MET A 38 -6.03 11.95 10.05
C MET A 38 -4.54 12.13 9.80
N LEU A 39 -4.10 12.18 8.54
CA LEU A 39 -2.72 12.43 8.13
C LEU A 39 -2.49 13.92 7.90
N GLY A 40 -1.24 14.35 8.08
CA GLY A 40 -0.85 15.72 7.74
C GLY A 40 -1.02 16.00 6.23
N GLN A 41 -1.55 17.16 5.87
CA GLN A 41 -1.78 17.54 4.48
C GLN A 41 -0.52 17.45 3.59
N PRO A 42 0.70 17.83 4.06
CA PRO A 42 1.92 17.64 3.27
C PRO A 42 2.22 16.18 2.96
N THR A 43 1.94 15.26 3.90
CA THR A 43 2.11 13.82 3.71
C THR A 43 1.14 13.30 2.65
N VAL A 44 -0.13 13.68 2.73
CA VAL A 44 -1.15 13.32 1.73
C VAL A 44 -0.77 13.84 0.35
N ALA A 45 -0.33 15.10 0.25
CA ALA A 45 0.08 15.69 -1.03
C ALA A 45 1.28 14.95 -1.66
N LYS A 46 2.26 14.55 -0.84
CA LYS A 46 3.41 13.75 -1.28
C LYS A 46 2.95 12.39 -1.81
N LEU A 47 2.10 11.68 -1.05
CA LEU A 47 1.57 10.37 -1.44
C LEU A 47 0.75 10.45 -2.73
N VAL A 48 -0.18 11.41 -2.83
CA VAL A 48 -0.96 11.61 -4.06
C VAL A 48 -0.06 11.85 -5.27
N LYS A 49 1.04 12.61 -5.11
CA LYS A 49 2.02 12.83 -6.17
C LYS A 49 2.73 11.54 -6.60
N GLN A 50 3.17 10.70 -5.65
CA GLN A 50 3.83 9.42 -5.94
C GLN A 50 2.86 8.44 -6.59
N LEU A 51 1.66 8.29 -6.05
CA LEU A 51 0.61 7.42 -6.59
C LEU A 51 0.14 7.87 -7.99
N ALA A 52 0.10 9.19 -8.25
CA ALA A 52 -0.21 9.71 -9.58
C ALA A 52 0.91 9.45 -10.58
N ALA A 53 2.17 9.55 -10.17
CA ALA A 53 3.32 9.21 -11.01
C ALA A 53 3.33 7.72 -11.40
N ALA A 54 2.83 6.84 -10.51
CA ALA A 54 2.67 5.42 -10.77
C ALA A 54 1.36 5.06 -11.53
N GLY A 55 0.51 6.04 -11.87
CA GLY A 55 -0.74 5.80 -12.59
C GLY A 55 -1.86 5.16 -11.75
N LEU A 56 -1.74 5.17 -10.42
CA LEU A 56 -2.77 4.64 -9.51
C LEU A 56 -3.83 5.69 -9.16
N VAL A 57 -3.48 6.96 -9.28
CA VAL A 57 -4.33 8.11 -8.99
C VAL A 57 -4.30 9.09 -10.16
N GLU A 58 -5.45 9.61 -10.53
CA GLU A 58 -5.57 10.77 -11.40
C GLU A 58 -5.75 12.03 -10.58
N SER A 59 -4.99 13.09 -10.91
CA SER A 59 -5.12 14.39 -10.25
C SER A 59 -5.47 15.48 -11.25
N GLN A 60 -6.46 16.31 -10.88
CA GLN A 60 -6.90 17.45 -11.67
C GLN A 60 -6.60 18.74 -10.91
N ARG A 61 -5.97 19.70 -11.56
CA ARG A 61 -5.68 21.04 -11.00
C ARG A 61 -6.89 21.96 -11.14
N GLY A 62 -6.96 22.96 -10.27
CA GLY A 62 -7.95 24.04 -10.34
C GLY A 62 -8.80 24.13 -9.08
N VAL A 63 -9.72 25.11 -9.07
CA VAL A 63 -10.61 25.39 -7.92
C VAL A 63 -11.55 24.22 -7.62
N GLN A 64 -11.98 23.50 -8.65
CA GLN A 64 -12.74 22.25 -8.53
C GLN A 64 -11.86 21.01 -8.77
N GLY A 65 -10.56 21.16 -8.59
CA GLY A 65 -9.60 20.09 -8.76
C GLY A 65 -9.61 19.14 -7.55
N GLY A 66 -8.94 18.03 -7.74
CA GLY A 66 -8.81 16.97 -6.72
C GLY A 66 -8.15 15.76 -7.31
N CYS A 67 -8.30 14.64 -6.63
CA CYS A 67 -7.79 13.36 -7.08
C CYS A 67 -8.85 12.27 -6.94
N ARG A 68 -8.70 11.22 -7.75
CA ARG A 68 -9.53 10.01 -7.74
C ARG A 68 -8.66 8.81 -8.09
N LEU A 69 -9.15 7.60 -7.83
CA LEU A 69 -8.50 6.40 -8.35
C LEU A 69 -8.52 6.42 -9.88
N ALA A 70 -7.40 6.04 -10.49
CA ALA A 70 -7.28 5.90 -11.95
C ALA A 70 -8.03 4.66 -12.47
N ARG A 71 -8.21 3.66 -11.61
CA ARG A 71 -8.88 2.38 -11.86
C ARG A 71 -9.70 1.96 -10.65
N PRO A 72 -10.70 1.07 -10.80
CA PRO A 72 -11.41 0.48 -9.65
C PRO A 72 -10.44 -0.19 -8.67
N ALA A 73 -10.78 -0.18 -7.37
CA ALA A 73 -9.90 -0.69 -6.31
C ALA A 73 -9.58 -2.20 -6.45
N ASP A 74 -10.47 -2.97 -7.05
CA ASP A 74 -10.26 -4.39 -7.36
C ASP A 74 -9.27 -4.63 -8.51
N ALA A 75 -9.04 -3.61 -9.34
CA ALA A 75 -8.07 -3.62 -10.44
C ALA A 75 -6.70 -3.02 -10.07
N ILE A 76 -6.49 -2.65 -8.80
CA ILE A 76 -5.22 -2.17 -8.26
C ILE A 76 -4.67 -3.23 -7.31
N SER A 77 -3.46 -3.74 -7.58
CA SER A 77 -2.83 -4.74 -6.72
C SER A 77 -2.00 -4.10 -5.60
N LEU A 78 -1.82 -4.86 -4.52
CA LEU A 78 -0.94 -4.43 -3.41
C LEU A 78 0.52 -4.29 -3.86
N ALA A 79 0.98 -5.12 -4.81
CA ALA A 79 2.32 -5.00 -5.40
C ALA A 79 2.53 -3.61 -6.03
N GLU A 80 1.57 -3.15 -6.87
CA GLU A 80 1.64 -1.82 -7.50
C GLU A 80 1.68 -0.69 -6.48
N VAL A 81 0.93 -0.80 -5.39
CA VAL A 81 0.95 0.21 -4.31
C VAL A 81 2.30 0.25 -3.61
N ILE A 82 2.87 -0.93 -3.31
CA ILE A 82 4.19 -1.03 -2.69
C ILE A 82 5.26 -0.44 -3.61
N GLU A 83 5.27 -0.82 -4.88
CA GLU A 83 6.25 -0.33 -5.84
C GLU A 83 6.15 1.18 -6.09
N ALA A 84 4.95 1.74 -6.04
CA ALA A 84 4.73 3.18 -6.15
C ALA A 84 5.38 3.99 -5.01
N ILE A 85 5.52 3.40 -3.83
CA ILE A 85 5.96 4.09 -2.61
C ILE A 85 7.39 3.73 -2.23
N GLU A 86 7.72 2.43 -2.29
CA GLU A 86 9.02 1.89 -1.83
C GLU A 86 10.01 1.66 -2.96
N GLY A 87 9.55 1.69 -4.21
CA GLY A 87 10.34 1.26 -5.37
C GLY A 87 10.20 -0.25 -5.63
N PRO A 88 11.00 -0.81 -6.53
CA PRO A 88 10.91 -2.21 -6.94
C PRO A 88 10.97 -3.18 -5.76
N ILE A 89 10.13 -4.21 -5.78
CA ILE A 89 10.13 -5.26 -4.75
C ILE A 89 11.37 -6.12 -4.95
N ALA A 90 12.40 -5.86 -4.14
CA ALA A 90 13.65 -6.58 -4.14
C ALA A 90 14.00 -7.10 -2.74
N LEU A 91 14.06 -8.42 -2.58
CA LEU A 91 14.42 -9.05 -1.30
C LEU A 91 15.89 -8.90 -0.94
N THR A 92 16.74 -8.88 -1.96
CA THR A 92 18.19 -8.78 -1.83
C THR A 92 18.75 -7.98 -3.00
N ALA A 93 19.97 -7.49 -2.87
CA ALA A 93 20.70 -6.83 -3.94
C ALA A 93 21.06 -7.78 -5.12
N CYS A 94 20.77 -9.08 -5.02
CA CYS A 94 21.10 -10.09 -6.02
C CYS A 94 19.93 -10.40 -6.97
N VAL A 95 18.77 -9.77 -6.78
CA VAL A 95 17.62 -9.95 -7.67
C VAL A 95 17.64 -8.94 -8.81
N ASP A 96 17.07 -9.34 -9.94
CA ASP A 96 16.93 -8.45 -11.08
C ASP A 96 16.01 -7.26 -10.70
N GLY A 97 16.42 -6.06 -11.10
CA GLY A 97 15.68 -4.82 -10.78
C GLY A 97 15.95 -4.23 -9.39
N ALA A 98 16.89 -4.78 -8.60
CA ALA A 98 17.33 -4.14 -7.38
C ALA A 98 17.95 -2.75 -7.67
N GLU A 99 17.60 -1.72 -6.88
CA GLU A 99 18.13 -0.37 -7.07
C GLU A 99 19.66 -0.32 -6.92
N GLU A 100 20.20 -1.11 -5.99
CA GLU A 100 21.64 -1.23 -5.78
C GLU A 100 22.07 -2.68 -6.05
N PRO A 101 22.62 -2.99 -7.24
CA PRO A 101 23.06 -4.34 -7.56
C PRO A 101 24.26 -4.77 -6.69
N CYS A 102 24.29 -6.04 -6.33
CA CYS A 102 25.36 -6.62 -5.50
C CYS A 102 26.71 -6.56 -6.21
N SER A 103 27.73 -5.99 -5.58
CA SER A 103 29.08 -5.88 -6.12
C SER A 103 29.77 -7.24 -6.34
N ALA A 104 29.34 -8.30 -5.64
CA ALA A 104 29.87 -9.66 -5.75
C ALA A 104 29.11 -10.52 -6.77
N GLN A 105 28.15 -9.97 -7.52
CA GLN A 105 27.26 -10.74 -8.40
C GLN A 105 27.99 -11.58 -9.45
N GLN A 106 29.11 -11.07 -10.01
CA GLN A 106 29.86 -11.76 -11.09
C GLN A 106 30.57 -13.04 -10.64
N GLY A 107 30.84 -13.21 -9.36
CA GLY A 107 31.56 -14.41 -8.83
C GLY A 107 30.73 -15.20 -7.83
N CYS A 108 29.49 -14.83 -7.60
CA CYS A 108 28.67 -15.42 -6.56
C CYS A 108 27.82 -16.59 -7.11
N PHE A 109 27.99 -17.80 -6.54
CA PHE A 109 27.18 -18.96 -6.92
C PHE A 109 25.68 -18.80 -6.58
N MET A 110 25.33 -17.86 -5.70
CA MET A 110 23.96 -17.54 -5.32
C MET A 110 23.32 -16.49 -6.26
N SER A 111 24.10 -15.92 -7.18
CA SER A 111 23.59 -14.89 -8.11
C SER A 111 22.40 -15.43 -8.90
N GLY A 112 21.30 -14.68 -8.90
CA GLY A 112 20.07 -15.05 -9.58
C GLY A 112 19.19 -16.11 -8.86
N ASN A 113 19.71 -16.85 -7.88
CA ASN A 113 18.92 -17.87 -7.17
C ASN A 113 17.74 -17.26 -6.38
N TRP A 114 17.83 -15.98 -6.01
CA TRP A 114 16.78 -15.27 -5.32
C TRP A 114 15.66 -14.76 -6.24
N ASN A 115 15.86 -14.77 -7.56
CA ASN A 115 14.87 -14.26 -8.50
C ASN A 115 13.53 -15.01 -8.41
N SER A 116 13.59 -16.36 -8.30
CA SER A 116 12.37 -17.17 -8.17
C SER A 116 11.61 -16.90 -6.88
N VAL A 117 12.33 -16.67 -5.78
CA VAL A 117 11.74 -16.33 -4.48
C VAL A 117 11.14 -14.93 -4.53
N ASN A 118 11.88 -13.97 -5.11
CA ASN A 118 11.41 -12.61 -5.29
C ASN A 118 10.14 -12.57 -6.15
N GLN A 119 10.12 -13.31 -7.25
CA GLN A 119 8.96 -13.41 -8.12
C GLN A 119 7.75 -14.03 -7.39
N ALA A 120 7.94 -15.08 -6.59
CA ALA A 120 6.86 -15.68 -5.81
C ALA A 120 6.22 -14.69 -4.82
N ILE A 121 7.04 -13.83 -4.19
CA ILE A 121 6.54 -12.77 -3.30
C ILE A 121 5.81 -11.69 -4.09
N HIS A 122 6.39 -11.23 -5.20
CA HIS A 122 5.74 -10.26 -6.09
C HIS A 122 4.38 -10.78 -6.56
N ASP A 123 4.30 -12.03 -7.00
CA ASP A 123 3.06 -12.67 -7.45
C ASP A 123 2.04 -12.79 -6.30
N ALA A 124 2.49 -13.11 -5.10
CA ALA A 124 1.61 -13.17 -3.93
C ALA A 124 1.00 -11.81 -3.60
N LEU A 125 1.79 -10.75 -3.62
CA LEU A 125 1.35 -9.37 -3.42
C LEU A 125 0.47 -8.88 -4.58
N GLY A 126 0.78 -9.32 -5.81
CA GLY A 126 0.01 -9.00 -7.01
C GLY A 126 -1.41 -9.60 -7.04
N ARG A 127 -1.64 -10.68 -6.29
CA ARG A 127 -2.97 -11.33 -6.16
C ARG A 127 -3.87 -10.64 -5.14
N VAL A 128 -3.32 -9.84 -4.25
CA VAL A 128 -4.10 -9.09 -3.26
C VAL A 128 -4.48 -7.75 -3.86
N SER A 129 -5.77 -7.50 -4.01
CA SER A 129 -6.28 -6.22 -4.52
C SER A 129 -6.38 -5.17 -3.41
N LEU A 130 -6.37 -3.90 -3.81
CA LEU A 130 -6.67 -2.80 -2.89
C LEU A 130 -8.07 -2.94 -2.28
N ALA A 131 -9.06 -3.42 -3.04
CA ALA A 131 -10.41 -3.67 -2.53
C ALA A 131 -10.39 -4.68 -1.38
N GLU A 132 -9.60 -5.75 -1.52
CA GLU A 132 -9.42 -6.74 -0.45
C GLU A 132 -8.74 -6.16 0.78
N MET A 133 -7.75 -5.28 0.60
CA MET A 133 -7.08 -4.59 1.71
C MET A 133 -8.00 -3.62 2.47
N LEU A 134 -9.04 -3.13 1.82
CA LEU A 134 -10.00 -2.18 2.39
C LEU A 134 -11.25 -2.86 2.98
N ASP A 135 -11.41 -4.17 2.78
CA ASP A 135 -12.54 -4.93 3.28
C ASP A 135 -12.36 -5.29 4.76
N PRO A 136 -13.11 -4.69 5.68
CA PRO A 136 -12.98 -4.95 7.11
C PRO A 136 -13.37 -6.38 7.49
N GLU A 137 -14.26 -7.02 6.74
CA GLU A 137 -14.72 -8.38 7.04
C GLU A 137 -13.65 -9.43 6.71
N ARG A 138 -12.82 -9.19 5.72
CA ARG A 138 -11.71 -10.08 5.35
C ARG A 138 -10.54 -10.05 6.33
N HIS A 139 -10.31 -8.91 6.97
CA HIS A 139 -9.14 -8.70 7.84
C HIS A 139 -9.38 -9.13 9.29
N PHE A 140 -10.64 -9.25 9.66
CA PHE A 140 -11.05 -9.72 10.98
C PHE A 140 -12.06 -10.85 10.81
N PRO A 141 -11.61 -12.06 10.37
CA PRO A 141 -12.51 -13.19 10.44
C PRO A 141 -13.05 -13.25 11.88
N PRO A 142 -14.35 -13.54 12.08
CA PRO A 142 -14.92 -13.65 13.40
C PRO A 142 -14.02 -14.59 14.21
N ILE A 143 -13.47 -14.11 15.32
CA ILE A 143 -12.73 -14.97 16.24
C ILE A 143 -13.79 -15.94 16.76
N GLU A 144 -13.82 -17.16 16.24
CA GLU A 144 -14.58 -18.23 16.81
C GLU A 144 -14.04 -18.44 18.23
N ARG A 145 -14.70 -17.81 19.19
CA ARG A 145 -14.37 -17.99 20.59
C ARG A 145 -14.89 -19.36 20.97
N GLU A 146 -13.99 -20.28 21.25
CA GLU A 146 -14.36 -21.47 21.97
C GLU A 146 -15.02 -21.06 23.31
N ALA A 147 -16.21 -21.55 23.55
CA ALA A 147 -16.98 -21.25 24.78
C ALA A 147 -16.12 -21.59 26.00
N GLY A 148 -15.57 -20.58 26.68
CA GLY A 148 -14.74 -20.73 27.86
C GLY A 148 -13.41 -19.99 27.88
N GLN A 149 -12.96 -19.34 26.80
CA GLN A 149 -11.74 -18.54 26.85
C GLN A 149 -12.00 -17.15 27.45
N PRO A 150 -11.21 -16.71 28.46
CA PRO A 150 -11.31 -15.35 29.00
C PRO A 150 -10.92 -14.31 27.95
N ALA A 151 -11.59 -13.15 27.98
CA ALA A 151 -11.30 -12.05 27.08
C ALA A 151 -9.84 -11.60 27.22
N PRO A 152 -9.13 -11.26 26.10
CA PRO A 152 -7.80 -10.70 26.18
C PRO A 152 -7.84 -9.40 26.98
N ILE A 153 -6.96 -9.28 27.95
CA ILE A 153 -6.79 -8.05 28.74
C ILE A 153 -6.14 -7.02 27.81
N ILE A 154 -6.94 -6.14 27.21
CA ILE A 154 -6.43 -4.96 26.53
C ILE A 154 -5.83 -4.08 27.63
N GLY A 155 -4.50 -4.02 27.69
CA GLY A 155 -3.77 -3.24 28.68
C GLY A 155 -4.25 -1.79 28.65
N LYS A 156 -4.74 -1.32 29.81
CA LYS A 156 -5.03 0.10 30.03
C LYS A 156 -3.72 0.86 29.79
N SER A 157 -3.77 1.84 28.88
CA SER A 157 -2.70 2.83 28.75
C SER A 157 -2.38 3.44 30.11
N VAL A 158 -1.13 3.26 30.52
CA VAL A 158 -0.57 3.97 31.68
C VAL A 158 -0.44 5.43 31.27
N SER A 159 -1.04 6.30 32.10
CA SER A 159 -0.96 7.76 32.05
C SER A 159 0.46 8.26 32.18
#